data_403ca3e7bb19f7d570209e6a76f83275
#
_entry.id   403ca3e7bb19f7d570209e6a76f83275
#
_cell.length_a   1.000
_cell.length_b   1.000
_cell.length_c   1.000
_cell.angle_alpha   90.00
_cell.angle_beta   90.00
_cell.angle_gamma   90.00
#
_symmetry.space_group_name_H-M   'P 1'
#
loop_
_entity.id
_entity.type
_entity.pdbx_description
1 polymer ?
#
loop_
_entity_poly.entity_id
_entity_poly.type
_entity_poly.pdbx_seq_one_letter_code
_entity_poly.pdbx_strand_id
1 'polypeptide(L)'
;MKAKNMALCGLFTAVLTVCAWLSVPMGDMVITLQTFGIFLTLGLLGGKRGSIAIFVYLLLGAVGAPVFSGFRGGLSALLGTTGGYIFGFMLTALCYWLLTSIKDTPAVRLTAMVLGLILCYACGSYWYLTRYLTVGTVSLGAVLLKCVIPYLIPDIVKLSLAWLLSKRLKRFVY
;
A
#
# COMPACT_ATOMS: atom_id res chain seq x y z
N MET A 1 11.45 21.41 1.48
CA MET A 1 10.53 20.98 2.57
C MET A 1 11.09 21.44 3.90
N LYS A 2 10.26 21.84 4.90
CA LYS A 2 10.74 22.14 6.26
C LYS A 2 11.29 20.85 6.88
N ALA A 3 12.35 20.92 7.71
CA ALA A 3 12.99 19.75 8.36
C ALA A 3 11.97 18.79 9.03
N LYS A 4 10.95 19.36 9.74
CA LYS A 4 9.85 18.58 10.33
C LYS A 4 9.16 17.66 9.32
N ASN A 5 8.90 18.13 8.09
CA ASN A 5 8.20 17.34 7.08
C ASN A 5 9.07 16.20 6.53
N MET A 6 10.38 16.42 6.43
CA MET A 6 11.33 15.38 6.02
C MET A 6 11.42 14.28 7.09
N ALA A 7 11.55 14.69 8.36
CA ALA A 7 11.56 13.75 9.47
C ALA A 7 10.28 12.90 9.54
N LEU A 8 9.11 13.53 9.33
CA LEU A 8 7.83 12.80 9.27
C LEU A 8 7.78 11.81 8.09
N CYS A 9 8.25 12.19 6.90
CA CYS A 9 8.32 11.26 5.78
C CYS A 9 9.24 10.06 6.10
N GLY A 10 10.41 10.29 6.68
CA GLY A 10 11.33 9.22 7.10
C GLY A 10 10.70 8.31 8.18
N LEU A 11 10.07 8.90 9.19
CA LEU A 11 9.36 8.15 10.23
C LEU A 11 8.29 7.23 9.64
N PHE A 12 7.45 7.75 8.74
CA PHE A 12 6.38 6.95 8.14
C PHE A 12 6.91 5.92 7.14
N THR A 13 8.05 6.17 6.49
CA THR A 13 8.76 5.15 5.71
C THR A 13 9.20 3.98 6.61
N ALA A 14 9.72 4.26 7.81
CA ALA A 14 10.05 3.22 8.80
C ALA A 14 8.79 2.49 9.30
N VAL A 15 7.70 3.19 9.58
CA VAL A 15 6.42 2.58 9.96
C VAL A 15 5.91 1.64 8.86
N LEU A 16 5.99 2.04 7.58
CA LEU A 16 5.64 1.19 6.45
C LEU A 16 6.49 -0.08 6.40
N THR A 17 7.78 0.03 6.67
CA THR A 17 8.69 -1.12 6.73
C THR A 17 8.29 -2.09 7.84
N VAL A 18 8.03 -1.60 9.04
CA VAL A 18 7.57 -2.44 10.15
C VAL A 18 6.22 -3.11 9.82
N CYS A 19 5.28 -2.37 9.22
CA CYS A 19 4.01 -2.93 8.75
C CYS A 19 4.19 -4.01 7.68
N ALA A 20 5.23 -3.92 6.85
CA ALA A 20 5.56 -4.94 5.85
C ALA A 20 6.12 -6.21 6.49
N TRP A 21 6.93 -6.08 7.52
CA TRP A 21 7.50 -7.21 8.25
C TRP A 21 6.45 -7.98 9.06
N LEU A 22 5.42 -7.29 9.55
CA LEU A 22 4.26 -7.93 10.17
C LEU A 22 3.41 -8.61 9.09
N SER A 23 3.80 -9.81 8.76
CA SER A 23 3.26 -10.57 7.63
C SER A 23 3.02 -12.03 8.00
N VAL A 24 1.90 -12.57 7.51
CA VAL A 24 1.53 -13.98 7.66
C VAL A 24 1.48 -14.61 6.27
N PRO A 25 2.32 -15.62 5.99
CA PRO A 25 2.29 -16.29 4.71
C PRO A 25 0.99 -17.10 4.54
N MET A 26 0.35 -16.98 3.36
CA MET A 26 -0.82 -17.77 2.97
C MET A 26 -0.61 -18.36 1.57
N GLY A 27 0.10 -19.46 1.50
CA GLY A 27 0.49 -20.06 0.22
C GLY A 27 1.44 -19.15 -0.56
N ASP A 28 1.11 -18.88 -1.84
CA ASP A 28 1.94 -18.02 -2.71
C ASP A 28 1.80 -16.51 -2.41
N MET A 29 0.82 -16.14 -1.60
CA MET A 29 0.52 -14.77 -1.23
C MET A 29 0.76 -14.57 0.26
N VAL A 30 0.88 -13.30 0.67
CA VAL A 30 1.20 -12.94 2.06
C VAL A 30 0.20 -11.89 2.55
N ILE A 31 -0.42 -12.12 3.69
CA ILE A 31 -1.19 -11.07 4.39
C ILE A 31 -0.20 -10.23 5.18
N THR A 32 -0.17 -8.92 4.91
CA THR A 32 0.72 -7.97 5.60
C THR A 32 -0.09 -6.83 6.21
N LEU A 33 0.50 -6.09 7.14
CA LEU A 33 -0.05 -4.82 7.57
C LEU A 33 0.34 -3.62 6.66
N GLN A 34 0.92 -3.88 5.48
CA GLN A 34 1.34 -2.81 4.56
C GLN A 34 0.18 -1.90 4.15
N THR A 35 -0.97 -2.47 3.76
CA THR A 35 -2.16 -1.70 3.38
C THR A 35 -2.62 -0.77 4.51
N PHE A 36 -2.61 -1.25 5.76
CA PHE A 36 -2.86 -0.40 6.93
C PHE A 36 -1.84 0.75 7.02
N GLY A 37 -0.55 0.45 6.90
CA GLY A 37 0.51 1.45 6.92
C GLY A 37 0.36 2.50 5.83
N ILE A 38 0.02 2.10 4.60
CA ILE A 38 -0.25 2.99 3.47
C ILE A 38 -1.41 3.95 3.79
N PHE A 39 -2.56 3.43 4.23
CA PHE A 39 -3.73 4.25 4.56
C PHE A 39 -3.47 5.17 5.75
N LEU A 40 -2.77 4.69 6.77
CA LEU A 40 -2.39 5.50 7.93
C LEU A 40 -1.46 6.65 7.51
N THR A 41 -0.46 6.37 6.69
CA THR A 41 0.48 7.36 6.15
C THR A 41 -0.25 8.44 5.36
N LEU A 42 -1.13 8.06 4.44
CA LEU A 42 -1.92 8.99 3.64
C LEU A 42 -2.90 9.80 4.50
N GLY A 43 -3.55 9.16 5.46
CA GLY A 43 -4.50 9.80 6.38
C GLY A 43 -3.85 10.85 7.29
N LEU A 44 -2.63 10.58 7.77
CA LEU A 44 -1.90 11.47 8.68
C LEU A 44 -1.10 12.55 7.95
N LEU A 45 -0.30 12.18 6.95
CA LEU A 45 0.57 13.12 6.24
C LEU A 45 -0.15 13.89 5.12
N GLY A 46 -1.34 13.42 4.71
CA GLY A 46 -2.05 13.94 3.55
C GLY A 46 -1.45 13.44 2.23
N GLY A 47 -2.10 13.80 1.10
CA GLY A 47 -1.75 13.26 -0.21
C GLY A 47 -0.29 13.47 -0.61
N LYS A 48 0.16 14.73 -0.66
CA LYS A 48 1.51 15.06 -1.15
C LYS A 48 2.64 14.42 -0.31
N ARG A 49 2.62 14.61 1.01
CA ARG A 49 3.69 14.09 1.89
C ARG A 49 3.59 12.58 2.04
N GLY A 50 2.37 12.04 2.13
CA GLY A 50 2.14 10.60 2.18
C GLY A 50 2.66 9.90 0.93
N SER A 51 2.41 10.45 -0.26
CA SER A 51 2.95 9.91 -1.52
C SER A 51 4.47 9.95 -1.56
N ILE A 52 5.10 11.00 -1.03
CA ILE A 52 6.56 11.08 -0.93
C ILE A 52 7.10 9.99 0.01
N ALA A 53 6.49 9.78 1.18
CA ALA A 53 6.93 8.74 2.12
C ALA A 53 6.80 7.33 1.50
N ILE A 54 5.69 7.06 0.80
CA ILE A 54 5.47 5.80 0.10
C ILE A 54 6.48 5.63 -1.04
N PHE A 55 6.75 6.68 -1.81
CA PHE A 55 7.76 6.64 -2.88
C PHE A 55 9.15 6.34 -2.34
N VAL A 56 9.57 6.99 -1.25
CA VAL A 56 10.85 6.71 -0.58
C VAL A 56 10.91 5.27 -0.09
N TYR A 57 9.83 4.75 0.51
CA TYR A 57 9.72 3.35 0.90
C TYR A 57 9.96 2.39 -0.28
N LEU A 58 9.31 2.65 -1.42
CA LEU A 58 9.46 1.85 -2.63
C LEU A 58 10.88 1.94 -3.21
N LEU A 59 11.48 3.13 -3.20
CA LEU A 59 12.87 3.33 -3.64
C LEU A 59 13.85 2.55 -2.78
N LEU A 60 13.73 2.62 -1.45
CA LEU A 60 14.58 1.84 -0.54
C LEU A 60 14.47 0.33 -0.83
N GLY A 61 13.24 -0.14 -1.04
CA GLY A 61 13.03 -1.53 -1.43
C GLY A 61 13.65 -1.86 -2.79
N ALA A 62 13.56 -0.97 -3.77
CA ALA A 62 14.12 -1.16 -5.11
C ALA A 62 15.66 -1.25 -5.11
N VAL A 63 16.35 -0.44 -4.30
CA VAL A 63 17.81 -0.47 -4.15
C VAL A 63 18.30 -1.67 -3.33
N GLY A 64 17.41 -2.52 -2.80
CA GLY A 64 17.80 -3.76 -2.12
C GLY A 64 17.64 -3.72 -0.60
N ALA A 65 17.20 -2.61 -0.01
CA ALA A 65 16.91 -2.58 1.42
C ALA A 65 15.78 -3.59 1.76
N PRO A 66 15.88 -4.36 2.86
CA PRO A 66 14.93 -5.42 3.21
C PRO A 66 13.65 -4.85 3.83
N VAL A 67 12.98 -3.93 3.10
CA VAL A 67 11.81 -3.18 3.60
C VAL A 67 10.47 -3.82 3.22
N PHE A 68 10.45 -4.82 2.34
CA PHE A 68 9.23 -5.52 1.94
C PHE A 68 8.94 -6.74 2.83
N SER A 69 7.78 -7.35 2.65
CA SER A 69 7.35 -8.53 3.41
C SER A 69 8.36 -9.67 3.35
N GLY A 70 8.57 -10.34 4.48
CA GLY A 70 9.57 -11.39 4.61
C GLY A 70 11.00 -10.89 4.52
N PHE A 71 11.27 -9.64 4.92
CA PHE A 71 12.58 -8.98 4.90
C PHE A 71 13.20 -8.96 3.48
N ARG A 72 12.38 -8.92 2.44
CA ARG A 72 12.83 -8.89 1.06
C ARG A 72 13.07 -7.48 0.57
N GLY A 73 13.93 -7.36 -0.45
CA GLY A 73 14.22 -6.14 -1.18
C GLY A 73 14.82 -6.46 -2.53
N GLY A 74 15.13 -5.41 -3.28
CA GLY A 74 15.72 -5.49 -4.62
C GLY A 74 14.69 -5.74 -5.73
N LEU A 75 15.19 -5.76 -6.94
CA LEU A 75 14.38 -5.97 -8.14
C LEU A 75 13.65 -7.31 -8.15
N SER A 76 14.20 -8.33 -7.49
CA SER A 76 13.57 -9.66 -7.38
C SER A 76 12.24 -9.60 -6.62
N ALA A 77 12.13 -8.76 -5.60
CA ALA A 77 10.88 -8.55 -4.87
C ALA A 77 9.85 -7.77 -5.72
N LEU A 78 10.31 -6.74 -6.44
CA LEU A 78 9.45 -5.94 -7.33
C LEU A 78 8.97 -6.71 -8.55
N LEU A 79 9.79 -7.60 -9.09
CA LEU A 79 9.46 -8.41 -10.25
C LEU A 79 8.80 -9.75 -9.86
N GLY A 80 8.70 -10.05 -8.59
CA GLY A 80 8.04 -11.25 -8.07
C GLY A 80 6.52 -11.22 -8.21
N THR A 81 5.86 -12.26 -7.69
CA THR A 81 4.39 -12.44 -7.77
C THR A 81 3.60 -11.31 -7.12
N THR A 82 4.14 -10.70 -6.08
CA THR A 82 3.52 -9.60 -5.33
C THR A 82 3.91 -8.21 -5.86
N GLY A 83 4.76 -8.12 -6.87
CA GLY A 83 5.27 -6.86 -7.41
C GLY A 83 4.17 -5.89 -7.84
N GLY A 84 3.12 -6.39 -8.48
CA GLY A 84 1.99 -5.57 -8.91
C GLY A 84 1.27 -4.87 -7.74
N TYR A 85 1.19 -5.51 -6.57
CA TYR A 85 0.65 -4.88 -5.36
C TYR A 85 1.57 -3.80 -4.82
N ILE A 86 2.89 -4.01 -4.91
CA ILE A 86 3.89 -2.99 -4.51
C ILE A 86 3.75 -1.74 -5.39
N PHE A 87 3.61 -1.89 -6.71
CA PHE A 87 3.30 -0.79 -7.62
C PHE A 87 1.91 -0.20 -7.34
N GLY A 88 0.94 -1.04 -6.99
CA GLY A 88 -0.41 -0.64 -6.58
C GLY A 88 -0.42 0.32 -5.39
N PHE A 89 0.53 0.22 -4.46
CA PHE A 89 0.65 1.18 -3.35
C PHE A 89 0.98 2.59 -3.84
N MET A 90 1.79 2.72 -4.88
CA MET A 90 2.06 4.04 -5.48
C MET A 90 0.83 4.59 -6.20
N LEU A 91 0.09 3.74 -6.92
CA LEU A 91 -1.17 4.14 -7.55
C LEU A 91 -2.20 4.58 -6.50
N THR A 92 -2.31 3.86 -5.38
CA THR A 92 -3.14 4.26 -4.23
C THR A 92 -2.76 5.64 -3.71
N ALA A 93 -1.46 5.90 -3.55
CA ALA A 93 -0.95 7.17 -3.06
C ALA A 93 -1.25 8.33 -4.01
N LEU A 94 -1.05 8.13 -5.31
CA LEU A 94 -1.33 9.11 -6.34
C LEU A 94 -2.82 9.39 -6.47
N CYS A 95 -3.66 8.36 -6.46
CA CYS A 95 -5.11 8.49 -6.47
C CYS A 95 -5.60 9.31 -5.27
N TYR A 96 -5.11 8.98 -4.07
CA TYR A 96 -5.43 9.73 -2.86
C TYR A 96 -4.98 11.19 -2.95
N TRP A 97 -3.76 11.43 -3.42
CA TRP A 97 -3.25 12.79 -3.59
C TRP A 97 -4.07 13.59 -4.59
N LEU A 98 -4.38 13.02 -5.76
CA LEU A 98 -5.16 13.68 -6.80
C LEU A 98 -6.54 14.09 -6.28
N LEU A 99 -7.29 13.16 -5.69
CA LEU A 99 -8.64 13.42 -5.20
C LEU A 99 -8.65 14.45 -4.05
N THR A 100 -7.71 14.35 -3.10
CA THR A 100 -7.63 15.29 -1.99
C THR A 100 -7.07 16.66 -2.38
N SER A 101 -6.39 16.77 -3.53
CA SER A 101 -5.95 18.05 -4.10
C SER A 101 -7.11 18.85 -4.70
N ILE A 102 -8.14 18.15 -5.20
CA ILE A 102 -9.35 18.80 -5.76
C ILE A 102 -10.26 19.24 -4.62
N LYS A 103 -10.56 18.36 -3.68
CA LYS A 103 -11.41 18.66 -2.54
C LYS A 103 -10.98 17.85 -1.32
N ASP A 104 -10.58 18.53 -0.25
CA ASP A 104 -10.10 17.88 0.97
C ASP A 104 -11.19 17.81 2.05
N THR A 105 -12.11 16.86 1.89
CA THR A 105 -13.17 16.57 2.89
C THR A 105 -12.98 15.16 3.46
N PRO A 106 -13.50 14.87 4.67
CA PRO A 106 -13.44 13.53 5.23
C PRO A 106 -14.03 12.44 4.30
N ALA A 107 -15.14 12.77 3.61
CA ALA A 107 -15.76 11.87 2.65
C ALA A 107 -14.83 11.58 1.47
N VAL A 108 -14.24 12.62 0.86
CA VAL A 108 -13.29 12.46 -0.26
C VAL A 108 -12.05 11.66 0.15
N ARG A 109 -11.51 11.88 1.35
CA ARG A 109 -10.38 11.09 1.87
C ARG A 109 -10.74 9.60 1.98
N LEU A 110 -11.91 9.28 2.53
CA LEU A 110 -12.37 7.90 2.65
C LEU A 110 -12.59 7.27 1.26
N THR A 111 -13.29 7.97 0.37
CA THR A 111 -13.51 7.51 -1.01
C THR A 111 -12.19 7.28 -1.74
N ALA A 112 -11.21 8.17 -1.56
CA ALA A 112 -9.88 8.03 -2.16
C ALA A 112 -9.12 6.81 -1.62
N MET A 113 -9.26 6.47 -0.34
CA MET A 113 -8.68 5.24 0.23
C MET A 113 -9.33 3.98 -0.38
N VAL A 114 -10.66 3.97 -0.50
CA VAL A 114 -11.40 2.85 -1.09
C VAL A 114 -11.04 2.66 -2.57
N LEU A 115 -11.05 3.74 -3.36
CA LEU A 115 -10.65 3.69 -4.77
C LEU A 115 -9.17 3.28 -4.92
N GLY A 116 -8.31 3.76 -4.05
CA GLY A 116 -6.90 3.36 -4.00
C GLY A 116 -6.74 1.86 -3.73
N LEU A 117 -7.54 1.28 -2.84
CA LEU A 117 -7.54 -0.16 -2.58
C LEU A 117 -7.98 -0.95 -3.81
N ILE A 118 -9.04 -0.50 -4.49
CA ILE A 118 -9.52 -1.13 -5.73
C ILE A 118 -8.43 -1.08 -6.81
N LEU A 119 -7.77 0.06 -6.99
CA LEU A 119 -6.66 0.20 -7.94
C LEU A 119 -5.49 -0.71 -7.59
N CYS A 120 -5.17 -0.85 -6.29
CA CYS A 120 -4.14 -1.74 -5.82
C CYS A 120 -4.46 -3.21 -6.17
N TYR A 121 -5.69 -3.65 -5.91
CA TYR A 121 -6.13 -4.99 -6.30
C TYR A 121 -6.13 -5.20 -7.81
N ALA A 122 -6.61 -4.23 -8.58
CA ALA A 122 -6.61 -4.32 -10.04
C ALA A 122 -5.19 -4.47 -10.59
N CYS A 123 -4.25 -3.62 -10.14
CA CYS A 123 -2.86 -3.68 -10.54
C CYS A 123 -2.18 -4.99 -10.12
N GLY A 124 -2.38 -5.41 -8.87
CA GLY A 124 -1.81 -6.65 -8.34
C GLY A 124 -2.35 -7.90 -9.04
N SER A 125 -3.66 -7.97 -9.25
CA SER A 125 -4.29 -9.11 -9.94
C SER A 125 -3.90 -9.18 -11.42
N TYR A 126 -3.82 -8.04 -12.11
CA TYR A 126 -3.34 -7.97 -13.50
C TYR A 126 -1.89 -8.45 -13.60
N TRP A 127 -1.02 -7.97 -12.69
CA TRP A 127 0.37 -8.39 -12.63
C TRP A 127 0.52 -9.89 -12.37
N TYR A 128 -0.22 -10.40 -11.41
CA TYR A 128 -0.23 -11.82 -11.09
C TYR A 128 -0.68 -12.65 -12.30
N LEU A 129 -1.75 -12.24 -12.97
CA LEU A 129 -2.25 -12.90 -14.17
C LEU A 129 -1.18 -12.96 -15.26
N THR A 130 -0.53 -11.84 -15.58
CA THR A 130 0.50 -11.78 -16.63
C THR A 130 1.72 -12.64 -16.32
N ARG A 131 2.08 -12.80 -15.05
CA ARG A 131 3.21 -13.65 -14.64
C ARG A 131 2.88 -15.15 -14.69
N TYR A 132 1.64 -15.52 -14.42
CA TYR A 132 1.21 -16.94 -14.42
C TYR A 132 0.64 -17.42 -15.76
N LEU A 133 0.20 -16.54 -16.66
CA LEU A 133 -0.16 -16.94 -18.03
C LEU A 133 0.98 -17.58 -18.81
N THR A 134 2.22 -17.32 -18.43
CA THR A 134 3.39 -17.97 -19.04
C THR A 134 3.60 -19.42 -18.58
N VAL A 135 2.89 -19.86 -17.52
CA VAL A 135 3.08 -21.19 -16.90
C VAL A 135 1.84 -22.09 -17.05
N GLY A 136 0.69 -21.53 -17.48
CA GLY A 136 -0.55 -22.30 -17.68
C GLY A 136 -1.78 -21.39 -17.86
N THR A 137 -2.91 -21.99 -18.23
CA THR A 137 -4.17 -21.27 -18.37
C THR A 137 -4.80 -20.95 -17.00
N VAL A 138 -4.50 -19.79 -16.44
CA VAL A 138 -5.13 -19.32 -15.20
C VAL A 138 -6.26 -18.38 -15.58
N SER A 139 -7.50 -18.69 -15.19
CA SER A 139 -8.65 -17.81 -15.44
C SER A 139 -8.63 -16.60 -14.51
N LEU A 140 -9.17 -15.46 -14.98
CA LEU A 140 -9.32 -14.25 -14.16
C LEU A 140 -10.09 -14.56 -12.85
N GLY A 141 -11.10 -15.41 -12.91
CA GLY A 141 -11.89 -15.82 -11.74
C GLY A 141 -11.04 -16.53 -10.69
N ALA A 142 -10.13 -17.42 -11.09
CA ALA A 142 -9.21 -18.10 -10.18
C ALA A 142 -8.22 -17.11 -9.51
N VAL A 143 -7.75 -16.12 -10.26
CA VAL A 143 -6.88 -15.05 -9.70
C VAL A 143 -7.64 -14.23 -8.67
N LEU A 144 -8.87 -13.81 -8.95
CA LEU A 144 -9.68 -13.04 -8.00
C LEU A 144 -9.99 -13.84 -6.73
N LEU A 145 -10.34 -15.12 -6.87
CA LEU A 145 -10.58 -16.02 -5.74
C LEU A 145 -9.34 -16.18 -4.85
N LYS A 146 -8.15 -16.26 -5.45
CA LYS A 146 -6.89 -16.48 -4.73
C LYS A 146 -6.28 -15.18 -4.19
N CYS A 147 -6.34 -14.09 -4.97
CA CYS A 147 -5.56 -12.89 -4.71
C CYS A 147 -6.38 -11.71 -4.15
N VAL A 148 -7.72 -11.78 -4.17
CA VAL A 148 -8.58 -10.67 -3.71
C VAL A 148 -9.49 -11.12 -2.58
N ILE A 149 -10.28 -12.17 -2.77
CA ILE A 149 -11.34 -12.56 -1.83
C ILE A 149 -10.82 -12.80 -0.42
N PRO A 150 -9.72 -13.56 -0.17
CA PRO A 150 -9.21 -13.79 1.19
C PRO A 150 -8.70 -12.53 1.88
N TYR A 151 -8.30 -11.52 1.09
CA TYR A 151 -7.70 -10.29 1.59
C TYR A 151 -8.72 -9.17 1.82
N LEU A 152 -9.91 -9.28 1.24
CA LEU A 152 -10.94 -8.24 1.27
C LEU A 152 -11.37 -7.91 2.70
N ILE A 153 -11.69 -8.93 3.50
CA ILE A 153 -12.13 -8.74 4.89
C ILE A 153 -11.00 -8.13 5.74
N PRO A 154 -9.78 -8.71 5.78
CA PRO A 154 -8.66 -8.09 6.49
C PRO A 154 -8.38 -6.65 6.05
N ASP A 155 -8.44 -6.34 4.76
CA ASP A 155 -8.11 -5.01 4.26
C ASP A 155 -9.20 -3.97 4.55
N ILE A 156 -10.47 -4.35 4.60
CA ILE A 156 -11.55 -3.49 5.11
C ILE A 156 -11.32 -3.14 6.58
N VAL A 157 -10.95 -4.11 7.40
CA VAL A 157 -10.62 -3.88 8.82
C VAL A 157 -9.42 -2.95 8.95
N LYS A 158 -8.35 -3.18 8.21
CA LYS A 158 -7.14 -2.32 8.19
C LYS A 158 -7.44 -0.90 7.75
N LEU A 159 -8.24 -0.72 6.69
CA LEU A 159 -8.67 0.58 6.20
C LEU A 159 -9.49 1.31 7.28
N SER A 160 -10.44 0.63 7.91
CA SER A 160 -11.27 1.20 8.97
C SER A 160 -10.43 1.63 10.18
N LEU A 161 -9.50 0.78 10.62
CA LEU A 161 -8.56 1.10 11.71
C LEU A 161 -7.65 2.27 11.35
N ALA A 162 -7.07 2.28 10.15
CA ALA A 162 -6.23 3.38 9.68
C ALA A 162 -7.02 4.70 9.61
N TRP A 163 -8.26 4.65 9.15
CA TRP A 163 -9.15 5.80 9.12
C TRP A 163 -9.45 6.36 10.52
N LEU A 164 -9.85 5.51 11.46
CA LEU A 164 -10.14 5.91 12.84
C LEU A 164 -8.89 6.46 13.52
N LEU A 165 -7.76 5.78 13.36
CA LEU A 165 -6.50 6.17 13.98
C LEU A 165 -5.97 7.48 13.39
N SER A 166 -6.09 7.67 12.07
CA SER A 166 -5.70 8.91 11.42
C SER A 166 -6.51 10.12 11.92
N LYS A 167 -7.80 9.96 12.16
CA LYS A 167 -8.63 11.01 12.75
C LYS A 167 -8.17 11.39 14.17
N ARG A 168 -7.83 10.39 14.99
CA ARG A 168 -7.40 10.62 16.39
C ARG A 168 -5.99 11.23 16.46
N LEU A 169 -5.05 10.73 15.66
CA LEU A 169 -3.65 11.12 15.71
C LEU A 169 -3.34 12.41 14.94
N LYS A 170 -4.21 12.85 14.03
CA LYS A 170 -3.96 14.04 13.22
C LYS A 170 -3.64 15.28 14.05
N ARG A 171 -4.25 15.42 15.22
CA ARG A 171 -4.00 16.52 16.19
C ARG A 171 -2.57 16.58 16.73
N PHE A 172 -1.82 15.46 16.68
CA PHE A 172 -0.44 15.40 17.18
C PHE A 172 0.60 15.60 16.06
N VAL A 173 0.20 15.48 14.81
CA VAL A 173 1.09 15.60 13.65
C VAL A 173 1.14 17.07 13.16
N TYR A 174 0.04 17.79 13.32
CA TYR A 174 -0.12 19.20 12.96
C TYR A 174 -0.29 20.08 14.18
#